data_346a0250dcdc7df443dc2aae02d8d41b
#
_entry.id   346a0250dcdc7df443dc2aae02d8d41b
#
_cell.length_a   1.000
_cell.length_b   1.000
_cell.length_c   1.000
_cell.angle_alpha   90.00
_cell.angle_beta   90.00
_cell.angle_gamma   90.00
#
_symmetry.space_group_name_H-M   'P 1'
#
loop_
_entity.id
_entity.type
_entity.pdbx_description
1 polymer ?
#
loop_
_entity_poly.entity_id
_entity_poly.type
_entity_poly.pdbx_seq_one_letter_code
_entity_poly.pdbx_strand_id
1 'polypeptide(L)' 'MNGKLKEWQCVQVTHHKDVGQVIAEWQEKGWRLHSYQATGERTAVNHYLLFEIGV' A
#
# COMPACT_ATOMS: atom_id res chain seq x y z
N MET A 1 14.11 -21.43 12.72
CA MET A 1 13.92 -21.03 12.21
C MET A 1 13.69 -20.10 11.93
N ASN A 2 13.32 -19.83 11.78
CA ASN A 2 13.15 -19.16 11.31
C ASN A 2 13.04 -18.03 11.31
N GLY A 3 13.22 -17.76 11.05
CA GLY A 3 13.35 -16.33 10.98
C GLY A 3 12.06 -15.65 10.67
N LYS A 4 12.11 -14.38 10.61
CA LYS A 4 10.92 -13.60 10.29
C LYS A 4 10.65 -13.66 8.81
N LEU A 5 9.42 -13.94 8.48
CA LEU A 5 9.00 -13.93 7.09
C LEU A 5 8.48 -12.54 6.75
N LYS A 6 8.73 -12.14 5.53
CA LYS A 6 8.18 -10.89 5.04
C LYS A 6 6.70 -11.05 4.75
N GLU A 7 5.92 -10.08 5.16
CA GLU A 7 4.47 -10.09 4.92
C GLU A 7 4.11 -8.96 3.97
N TRP A 8 3.04 -9.17 3.24
CA TRP A 8 2.61 -8.24 2.20
C TRP A 8 1.13 -7.96 2.33
N GLN A 9 0.74 -6.71 2.06
CA GLN A 9 -0.65 -6.32 2.02
C GLN A 9 -0.86 -5.40 0.82
N CYS A 10 -1.91 -5.69 0.06
CA CYS A 10 -2.31 -4.84 -1.04
C CYS A 10 -3.57 -4.07 -0.64
N VAL A 11 -3.48 -2.75 -0.74
CA VAL A 11 -4.57 -1.88 -0.32
C VAL A 11 -5.08 -1.11 -1.52
N GLN A 12 -6.39 -1.11 -1.72
CA GLN A 12 -7.02 -0.37 -2.80
C GLN A 12 -7.57 0.94 -2.25
N VAL A 13 -7.24 2.03 -2.95
CA VAL A 13 -7.72 3.36 -2.59
C VAL A 13 -8.38 3.95 -3.81
N THR A 14 -9.60 4.47 -3.64
CA THR A 14 -10.37 5.00 -4.75
C THR A 14 -10.10 6.48 -4.99
N HIS A 15 -9.87 7.24 -3.94
CA HIS A 15 -9.70 8.68 -4.05
C HIS A 15 -8.23 9.05 -3.92
N HIS A 16 -7.71 9.74 -4.94
CA HIS A 16 -6.30 10.09 -4.93
C HIS A 16 -5.91 10.94 -3.73
N LYS A 17 -6.88 11.68 -3.16
CA LYS A 17 -6.59 12.51 -1.98
C LYS A 17 -6.26 11.69 -0.76
N ASP A 18 -6.71 10.44 -0.72
CA ASP A 18 -6.52 9.59 0.44
C ASP A 18 -5.25 8.76 0.37
N VAL A 19 -4.58 8.73 -0.79
CA VAL A 19 -3.43 7.85 -0.97
C VAL A 19 -2.32 8.18 0.02
N GLY A 20 -1.99 9.46 0.15
CA GLY A 20 -0.93 9.85 1.08
C GLY A 20 -1.26 9.52 2.52
N GLN A 21 -2.52 9.73 2.92
CA GLN A 21 -2.92 9.43 4.28
C GLN A 21 -2.86 7.93 4.56
N VAL A 22 -3.30 7.12 3.61
CA VAL A 22 -3.24 5.67 3.77
C VAL A 22 -1.80 5.21 3.91
N ILE A 23 -0.92 5.75 3.08
CA ILE A 23 0.50 5.40 3.17
C ILE A 23 1.05 5.75 4.56
N ALA A 24 0.72 6.94 5.06
CA ALA A 24 1.21 7.37 6.37
C ALA A 24 0.69 6.47 7.48
N GLU A 25 -0.57 6.06 7.40
CA GLU A 25 -1.17 5.20 8.42
C GLU A 25 -0.45 3.85 8.48
N TRP A 26 -0.16 3.29 7.31
CA TRP A 26 0.52 2.00 7.28
C TRP A 26 1.97 2.12 7.75
N GLN A 27 2.63 3.24 7.41
CA GLN A 27 3.99 3.47 7.87
C GLN A 27 4.06 3.57 9.38
N GLU A 28 3.04 4.16 10.00
CA GLU A 28 3.01 4.26 11.45
C GLU A 28 2.93 2.88 12.10
N LYS A 29 2.35 1.91 11.40
CA LYS A 29 2.26 0.55 11.91
C LYS A 29 3.49 -0.28 11.60
N GLY A 30 4.50 0.32 10.98
CA GLY A 30 5.74 -0.36 10.67
C GLY A 30 5.81 -0.96 9.28
N TRP A 31 4.80 -0.73 8.47
CA TRP A 31 4.79 -1.22 7.09
C TRP A 31 5.49 -0.23 6.18
N ARG A 32 6.11 -0.75 5.13
CA ARG A 32 6.79 0.06 4.12
C ARG A 32 6.04 -0.06 2.80
N LEU A 33 5.92 1.06 2.09
CA LEU A 33 5.33 1.03 0.76
C LEU A 33 6.35 0.44 -0.21
N HIS A 34 6.01 -0.70 -0.80
CA HIS A 34 6.88 -1.36 -1.76
C HIS A 34 6.64 -0.82 -3.16
N SER A 35 5.37 -0.71 -3.55
CA SER A 35 5.06 -0.25 -4.88
C SER A 35 3.68 0.38 -4.92
N TYR A 36 3.46 1.17 -5.94
CA TYR A 36 2.20 1.87 -6.15
C TYR A 36 1.84 1.76 -7.62
N GLN A 37 0.57 1.50 -7.88
CA GLN A 37 0.08 1.42 -9.25
C GLN A 37 -1.33 2.00 -9.30
N ALA A 38 -1.58 2.80 -10.32
CA ALA A 38 -2.90 3.37 -10.56
C ALA A 38 -3.42 2.79 -11.86
N THR A 39 -4.64 2.28 -11.82
CA THR A 39 -5.29 1.73 -13.00
C THR A 39 -6.71 2.25 -13.10
N GLY A 40 -7.26 2.23 -14.29
CA GLY A 40 -8.62 2.66 -14.49
C GLY A 40 -8.73 3.58 -15.67
N GLU A 41 -9.93 4.12 -15.83
CA GLU A 41 -10.21 5.04 -16.92
C GLU A 41 -10.37 6.43 -16.37
N ARG A 42 -10.57 7.39 -17.27
CA ARG A 42 -10.51 8.79 -16.90
C ARG A 42 -11.50 9.19 -15.79
N THR A 43 -12.58 8.46 -15.62
CA THR A 43 -13.58 8.81 -14.61
C THR A 43 -13.54 7.90 -13.39
N ALA A 44 -12.75 6.83 -13.45
CA ALA A 44 -12.72 5.86 -12.34
C ALA A 44 -11.32 5.28 -12.26
N VAL A 45 -10.51 5.87 -11.37
CA VAL A 45 -9.14 5.43 -11.18
C VAL A 45 -9.04 4.77 -9.82
N ASN A 46 -8.46 3.59 -9.80
CA ASN A 46 -8.18 2.88 -8.57
C ASN A 46 -6.68 2.87 -8.34
N HIS A 47 -6.31 3.09 -7.08
CA HIS A 47 -4.92 3.13 -6.68
C HIS A 47 -4.63 1.89 -5.86
N TYR A 48 -3.56 1.20 -6.19
CA TYR A 48 -3.18 -0.02 -5.50
C TYR A 48 -1.83 0.20 -4.84
N LEU A 49 -1.80 -0.02 -3.53
CA LEU A 49 -0.60 0.18 -2.74
C LEU A 49 -0.17 -1.17 -2.19
N LEU A 50 1.05 -1.56 -2.48
CA LEU A 50 1.59 -2.81 -1.95
C LEU A 50 2.53 -2.48 -0.83
N PHE A 51 2.20 -2.96 0.36
CA PHE A 51 3.00 -2.72 1.55
C PHE A 51 3.70 -4.00 1.96
N GLU A 52 4.85 -3.84 2.58
CA GLU A 52 5.61 -4.96 3.10
C GLU A 52 6.06 -4.65 4.52
N ILE A 53 6.23 -5.72 5.29
CA ILE A 53 6.76 -5.61 6.64
C ILE A 53 7.57 -6.87 6.91
N GLY A 54 8.59 -6.73 7.75
CA GLY A 54 9.46 -7.83 8.06
C GLY A 54 10.79 -7.69 7.38
N VAL A 55 11.51 -8.77 7.33
CA VAL A 55 12.90 -8.74 6.85
C VAL A 55 12.99 -8.96 5.35
#